data_aaf190a4fedccbad1f8d782187c34235
#
_entry.id   aaf190a4fedccbad1f8d782187c34235
#
_cell.length_a   1.000
_cell.length_b   1.000
_cell.length_c   1.000
_cell.angle_alpha   90.00
_cell.angle_beta   90.00
_cell.angle_gamma   90.00
#
_symmetry.space_group_name_H-M   'P 1'
#
loop_
_entity.id
_entity.type
_entity.pdbx_description
1 polymer ?
#
loop_
_entity_poly.entity_id
_entity_poly.type
_entity_poly.pdbx_seq_one_letter_code
_entity_poly.pdbx_strand_id
1 'polypeptide(L)'
;MKKFIFDVDGTLTPSRKQMDVGFSAEFLIFCCKYDTYLVTGSDRAKTVEQVGLDIYNRCKRVFNCSGSDIYDGHNSVYRSNWKPSDELISFLNDELDFSDFPIRTGNHIE
;
A
#
# COMPACT_ATOMS: atom_id res chain seq x y z
N MET A 1 -13.73 -20.44 4.33
CA MET A 1 -14.15 -19.22 3.61
C MET A 1 -13.17 -18.92 2.50
N LYS A 2 -13.68 -18.48 1.35
CA LYS A 2 -12.82 -18.11 0.22
C LYS A 2 -12.04 -16.84 0.55
N LYS A 3 -10.80 -16.79 0.08
CA LYS A 3 -9.92 -15.63 0.23
C LYS A 3 -9.68 -14.99 -1.13
N PHE A 4 -9.75 -13.68 -1.17
CA PHE A 4 -9.55 -12.91 -2.40
C PHE A 4 -8.44 -11.88 -2.19
N ILE A 5 -7.53 -11.81 -3.13
CA ILE A 5 -6.42 -10.87 -3.11
C ILE A 5 -6.57 -9.94 -4.30
N PHE A 6 -6.55 -8.64 -4.05
CA PHE A 6 -6.70 -7.61 -5.09
C PHE A 6 -5.50 -6.67 -5.09
N ASP A 7 -5.06 -6.34 -6.29
CA ASP A 7 -4.21 -5.18 -6.52
C ASP A 7 -5.05 -3.91 -6.44
N VAL A 8 -4.48 -2.79 -6.09
CA VAL A 8 -5.22 -1.52 -5.94
C VAL A 8 -5.14 -0.69 -7.21
N ASP A 9 -3.95 -0.18 -7.57
CA ASP A 9 -3.78 0.69 -8.72
C ASP A 9 -4.11 -0.04 -10.03
N GLY A 10 -5.02 0.52 -10.81
CA GLY A 10 -5.40 -0.06 -12.10
C GLY A 10 -6.32 -1.28 -12.00
N THR A 11 -6.69 -1.71 -10.79
CA THR A 11 -7.61 -2.83 -10.55
C THR A 11 -8.85 -2.36 -9.81
N LEU A 12 -8.69 -1.91 -8.57
CA LEU A 12 -9.81 -1.40 -7.76
C LEU A 12 -10.03 0.09 -7.98
N THR A 13 -8.99 0.81 -8.34
CA THR A 13 -9.02 2.25 -8.58
C THR A 13 -8.30 2.57 -9.88
N PRO A 14 -8.58 3.75 -10.51
CA PRO A 14 -7.65 4.29 -11.48
C PRO A 14 -6.29 4.48 -10.81
N SER A 15 -5.22 4.40 -11.59
CA SER A 15 -3.86 4.45 -11.04
C SER A 15 -3.67 5.70 -10.17
N ARG A 16 -3.30 5.50 -8.91
CA ARG A 16 -3.03 6.50 -7.88
C ARG A 16 -4.20 7.44 -7.58
N LYS A 17 -5.42 7.07 -7.97
CA LYS A 17 -6.62 7.88 -7.74
C LYS A 17 -7.59 7.15 -6.81
N GLN A 18 -8.61 7.88 -6.36
CA GLN A 18 -9.63 7.33 -5.47
C GLN A 18 -10.54 6.35 -6.21
N MET A 19 -11.05 5.39 -5.45
CA MET A 19 -12.04 4.43 -5.93
C MET A 19 -13.34 5.16 -6.25
N ASP A 20 -14.00 4.73 -7.32
CA ASP A 20 -15.33 5.21 -7.66
C ASP A 20 -16.31 5.02 -6.51
N VAL A 21 -17.13 6.03 -6.21
CA VAL A 21 -18.04 6.02 -5.05
C VAL A 21 -19.05 4.88 -5.13
N GLY A 22 -19.64 4.67 -6.30
CA GLY A 22 -20.62 3.58 -6.48
C GLY A 22 -19.99 2.21 -6.31
N PHE A 23 -18.83 2.01 -6.91
CA PHE A 23 -18.08 0.77 -6.78
C PHE A 23 -17.61 0.55 -5.33
N SER A 24 -17.23 1.61 -4.65
CA SER A 24 -16.79 1.54 -3.24
C SER A 24 -17.84 0.94 -2.34
N ALA A 25 -19.11 1.35 -2.51
CA ALA A 25 -20.21 0.81 -1.71
C ALA A 25 -20.39 -0.70 -1.96
N GLU A 26 -20.33 -1.13 -3.21
CA GLU A 26 -20.45 -2.55 -3.57
C GLU A 26 -19.26 -3.36 -3.06
N PHE A 27 -18.05 -2.82 -3.19
CA PHE A 27 -16.85 -3.51 -2.75
C PHE A 27 -16.80 -3.66 -1.23
N LEU A 28 -17.29 -2.67 -0.49
CA LEU A 28 -17.39 -2.76 0.96
C LEU A 28 -18.29 -3.95 1.37
N ILE A 29 -19.40 -4.12 0.68
CA ILE A 29 -20.31 -5.27 0.91
C ILE A 29 -19.57 -6.58 0.64
N PHE A 30 -18.81 -6.63 -0.44
CA PHE A 30 -17.97 -7.79 -0.77
C PHE A 30 -16.98 -8.10 0.36
N CYS A 31 -16.30 -7.09 0.88
CA CYS A 31 -15.35 -7.24 1.98
C CYS A 31 -16.00 -7.75 3.26
N CYS A 32 -17.30 -7.46 3.46
CA CYS A 32 -18.05 -7.97 4.61
C CYS A 32 -18.39 -9.45 4.46
N LYS A 33 -18.45 -9.96 3.24
CA LYS A 33 -18.83 -11.34 2.96
C LYS A 33 -17.66 -12.30 2.83
N TYR A 34 -16.53 -11.80 2.37
CA TYR A 34 -15.38 -12.63 2.04
C TYR A 34 -14.10 -12.09 2.66
N ASP A 35 -13.16 -12.99 2.92
CA ASP A 35 -11.82 -12.61 3.38
C ASP A 35 -11.10 -11.91 2.24
N THR A 36 -10.89 -10.61 2.37
CA THR A 36 -10.32 -9.77 1.34
C THR A 36 -8.95 -9.26 1.78
N TYR A 37 -8.00 -9.31 0.86
CA TYR A 37 -6.62 -8.86 1.05
C TYR A 37 -6.26 -7.90 -0.05
N LEU A 38 -5.54 -6.83 0.29
CA LEU A 38 -5.04 -5.88 -0.70
C LEU A 38 -3.52 -5.95 -0.77
N VAL A 39 -2.98 -5.81 -1.96
CA VAL A 39 -1.55 -5.74 -2.21
C VAL A 39 -1.28 -4.50 -3.05
N THR A 40 -0.36 -3.65 -2.61
CA THR A 40 -0.05 -2.42 -3.32
C THR A 40 1.40 -2.00 -3.12
N GLY A 41 1.95 -1.29 -4.08
CA GLY A 41 3.25 -0.65 -3.95
C GLY A 41 3.21 0.65 -3.15
N SER A 42 2.01 1.18 -2.87
CA SER A 42 1.83 2.43 -2.14
C SER A 42 1.93 2.22 -0.63
N ASP A 43 2.18 3.31 0.10
CA ASP A 43 2.16 3.28 1.57
C ASP A 43 0.71 3.26 2.10
N ARG A 44 0.58 3.11 3.43
CA ARG A 44 -0.72 3.05 4.08
C ARG A 44 -1.55 4.31 3.84
N ALA A 45 -0.95 5.47 3.99
CA ALA A 45 -1.66 6.74 3.83
C ALA A 45 -2.25 6.87 2.43
N LYS A 46 -1.48 6.52 1.40
CA LYS A 46 -1.96 6.56 0.01
C LYS A 46 -3.04 5.54 -0.24
N THR A 47 -2.89 4.33 0.29
CA THR A 47 -3.89 3.27 0.12
C THR A 47 -5.23 3.65 0.78
N VAL A 48 -5.19 4.21 1.99
CA VAL A 48 -6.40 4.70 2.68
C VAL A 48 -7.06 5.81 1.86
N GLU A 49 -6.27 6.73 1.29
CA GLU A 49 -6.79 7.78 0.42
C GLU A 49 -7.52 7.19 -0.79
N GLN A 50 -6.98 6.13 -1.38
CA GLN A 50 -7.54 5.51 -2.59
C GLN A 50 -8.80 4.69 -2.32
N VAL A 51 -8.79 3.84 -1.31
CA VAL A 51 -9.90 2.90 -1.05
C VAL A 51 -10.85 3.35 0.05
N GLY A 52 -10.44 4.29 0.87
CA GLY A 52 -11.22 4.73 2.03
C GLY A 52 -10.95 3.88 3.27
N LEU A 53 -11.13 4.50 4.44
CA LEU A 53 -10.81 3.85 5.71
C LEU A 53 -11.74 2.66 5.99
N ASP A 54 -13.00 2.74 5.60
CA ASP A 54 -13.97 1.67 5.84
C ASP A 54 -13.55 0.37 5.16
N ILE A 55 -13.19 0.45 3.87
CA ILE A 55 -12.72 -0.71 3.12
C ILE A 55 -11.38 -1.18 3.67
N TYR A 56 -10.47 -0.25 3.93
CA TYR A 56 -9.15 -0.59 4.45
C TYR A 56 -9.25 -1.40 5.75
N ASN A 57 -10.08 -0.95 6.68
CA ASN A 57 -10.24 -1.61 7.98
C ASN A 57 -11.02 -2.92 7.87
N ARG A 58 -11.83 -3.10 6.84
CA ARG A 58 -12.61 -4.32 6.66
C ARG A 58 -11.80 -5.44 6.03
N CYS A 59 -10.75 -5.13 5.30
CA CYS A 59 -9.85 -6.12 4.75
C CYS A 59 -9.14 -6.89 5.86
N LYS A 60 -8.92 -8.18 5.63
CA LYS A 60 -8.20 -9.02 6.60
C LYS A 60 -6.79 -8.51 6.80
N ARG A 61 -6.10 -8.19 5.71
CA ARG A 61 -4.77 -7.58 5.73
C ARG A 61 -4.57 -6.74 4.49
N VAL A 62 -3.77 -5.69 4.64
CA VAL A 62 -3.33 -4.86 3.53
C VAL A 62 -1.80 -4.89 3.51
N PHE A 63 -1.26 -5.33 2.39
CA PHE A 63 0.17 -5.42 2.16
C PHE A 63 0.61 -4.17 1.42
N ASN A 64 1.06 -3.17 2.18
CA ASN A 64 1.55 -1.91 1.63
C ASN A 64 3.03 -2.01 1.28
N CYS A 65 3.51 -1.11 0.44
CA CYS A 65 4.92 -1.03 0.05
C CYS A 65 5.44 -2.39 -0.41
N SER A 66 4.67 -3.08 -1.25
CA SER A 66 5.00 -4.38 -1.81
C SER A 66 5.31 -5.45 -0.73
N GLY A 67 4.61 -5.35 0.41
CA GLY A 67 4.73 -6.32 1.49
C GLY A 67 5.68 -5.95 2.61
N SER A 68 6.35 -4.80 2.52
CA SER A 68 7.26 -4.36 3.59
C SER A 68 6.54 -3.69 4.76
N ASP A 69 5.25 -3.41 4.62
CA ASP A 69 4.44 -2.76 5.65
C ASP A 69 3.02 -3.35 5.61
N ILE A 70 2.69 -4.19 6.58
CA ILE A 70 1.45 -4.98 6.58
C ILE A 70 0.56 -4.55 7.73
N TYR A 71 -0.70 -4.24 7.43
CA TYR A 71 -1.69 -3.84 8.42
C TYR A 71 -2.90 -4.77 8.44
N ASP A 72 -3.46 -4.93 9.63
CA ASP A 72 -4.78 -5.48 9.89
C ASP A 72 -5.61 -4.30 10.44
N GLY A 73 -6.37 -3.64 9.56
CA GLY A 73 -7.03 -2.40 9.91
C GLY A 73 -6.03 -1.32 10.32
N HIS A 74 -6.14 -0.84 11.54
CA HIS A 74 -5.19 0.14 12.09
C HIS A 74 -4.05 -0.50 12.88
N ASN A 75 -4.00 -1.83 12.94
CA ASN A 75 -2.95 -2.55 13.66
C ASN A 75 -1.82 -2.95 12.72
N SER A 76 -0.61 -2.49 13.01
CA SER A 76 0.57 -2.90 12.26
C SER A 76 0.90 -4.36 12.59
N VAL A 77 0.96 -5.21 11.56
CA VAL A 77 1.27 -6.63 11.69
C VAL A 77 2.75 -6.88 11.45
N TYR A 78 3.30 -6.18 10.48
CA TYR A 78 4.70 -6.32 10.09
C TYR A 78 5.19 -5.04 9.48
N ARG A 79 6.41 -4.67 9.80
CA ARG A 79 7.08 -3.54 9.15
C ARG A 79 8.56 -3.87 9.03
N SER A 80 9.05 -3.80 7.80
CA SER A 80 10.47 -3.99 7.55
C SER A 80 11.28 -2.83 8.15
N ASN A 81 12.36 -3.13 8.85
CA ASN A 81 13.32 -2.14 9.32
C ASN A 81 14.55 -2.07 8.42
N TRP A 82 14.45 -2.61 7.21
CA TRP A 82 15.51 -2.46 6.23
C TRP A 82 15.72 -0.98 5.90
N LYS A 83 16.98 -0.60 5.85
CA LYS A 83 17.39 0.74 5.41
C LYS A 83 18.52 0.60 4.42
N PRO A 84 18.60 1.50 3.43
CA PRO A 84 19.75 1.48 2.53
C PRO A 84 21.03 1.73 3.32
N SER A 85 22.10 1.01 2.95
CA SER A 85 23.41 1.22 3.56
C SER A 85 23.98 2.59 3.16
N ASP A 86 24.90 3.11 3.97
CA ASP A 86 25.58 4.35 3.63
C ASP A 86 26.31 4.25 2.30
N GLU A 87 26.89 3.09 1.98
CA GLU A 87 27.53 2.84 0.70
C GLU A 87 26.55 2.95 -0.47
N LEU A 88 25.35 2.38 -0.32
CA LEU A 88 24.32 2.47 -1.35
C LEU A 88 23.87 3.91 -1.54
N ILE A 89 23.63 4.63 -0.44
CA ILE A 89 23.23 6.04 -0.51
C ILE A 89 24.30 6.87 -1.19
N SER A 90 25.57 6.67 -0.83
CA SER A 90 26.69 7.37 -1.45
C SER A 90 26.80 7.08 -2.95
N PHE A 91 26.65 5.81 -3.32
CA PHE A 91 26.65 5.40 -4.73
C PHE A 91 25.54 6.09 -5.51
N LEU A 92 24.32 6.12 -4.96
CA LEU A 92 23.18 6.74 -5.62
C LEU A 92 23.36 8.26 -5.73
N ASN A 93 23.93 8.91 -4.71
CA ASN A 93 24.23 10.35 -4.76
C ASN A 93 25.28 10.70 -5.82
N ASP A 94 26.26 9.82 -6.03
CA ASP A 94 27.33 10.04 -7.03
C ASP A 94 26.83 9.76 -8.46
N GLU A 95 25.98 8.79 -8.65
CA GLU A 95 25.54 8.32 -9.97
C GLU A 95 24.23 8.95 -10.46
N LEU A 96 23.40 9.43 -9.54
CA LEU A 96 22.08 9.97 -9.86
C LEU A 96 21.93 11.38 -9.31
N ASP A 97 21.17 12.21 -10.04
CA ASP A 97 20.78 13.52 -9.54
C ASP A 97 19.47 13.38 -8.77
N PHE A 98 19.56 13.38 -7.45
CA PHE A 98 18.39 13.22 -6.58
C PHE A 98 17.43 14.41 -6.59
N SER A 99 17.82 15.55 -7.19
CA SER A 99 16.85 16.64 -7.38
C SER A 99 15.70 16.22 -8.29
N ASP A 100 15.97 15.30 -9.23
CA ASP A 100 14.97 14.79 -10.16
C ASP A 100 14.31 13.50 -9.67
N PHE A 101 14.94 12.79 -8.72
CA PHE A 101 14.48 11.49 -8.24
C PHE A 101 14.50 11.45 -6.71
N PRO A 102 13.53 12.13 -6.05
CA PRO A 102 13.49 12.11 -4.60
C PRO A 102 13.27 10.68 -4.08
N ILE A 103 14.14 10.25 -3.17
CA ILE A 103 14.01 8.96 -2.51
C ILE A 103 13.43 9.19 -1.13
N ARG A 104 12.35 8.48 -0.83
CA ARG A 104 11.80 8.47 0.51
C ARG A 104 12.58 7.49 1.35
N THR A 105 13.23 7.99 2.38
CA THR A 105 13.97 7.17 3.34
C THR A 105 13.20 7.10 4.63
N GLY A 106 13.07 5.92 5.17
CA GLY A 106 12.39 5.66 6.42
C GLY A 106 12.61 4.21 6.78
N ASN A 107 11.61 3.57 7.37
CA ASN A 107 11.68 2.15 7.68
C ASN A 107 11.40 1.27 6.45
N HIS A 108 11.00 1.87 5.34
CA HIS A 108 10.76 1.20 4.08
C HIS A 108 10.98 2.17 2.93
N ILE A 109 11.17 1.63 1.73
CA ILE A 109 11.31 2.40 0.49
C ILE A 109 10.10 2.09 -0.38
N GLU A 110 9.54 3.15 -0.90
CA GLU A 110 8.38 3.10 -1.79
C GLU A 110 8.81 3.04 -3.25
#